data_dee1bf7ef3cdf3ea259901b479473549
#
_entry.id   dee1bf7ef3cdf3ea259901b479473549
#
_cell.length_a   1.000
_cell.length_b   1.000
_cell.length_c   1.000
_cell.angle_alpha   90.00
_cell.angle_beta   90.00
_cell.angle_gamma   90.00
#
_symmetry.space_group_name_H-M   'P 1'
#
loop_
_entity.id
_entity.type
_entity.pdbx_description
1 polymer ?
#
loop_
_entity_poly.entity_id
_entity_poly.type
_entity_poly.pdbx_seq_one_letter_code
_entity_poly.pdbx_strand_id
1 'polypeptide(L)'
;MVKLNSHPAGRHFLQIPGPSTVPDRILRAMDYPTIDHRGPEFQALGKKVLADIRKIFQTENPVVIYPASGTGAWEAALVNTLSPGDAVLMYETGHFATLWKKMADKLGLDAEFLGGDWRRGADAAAIEARLAADPQHNIKAVCVVHNETSTGVTSDIAAVRRAIDRAGHPALLLVDTISSLGSIDYRHDEWGVDVTVSGSQKGLMLPPGLSFNAVSSKAIAASRQARLPKAYWGWDEILEANKNGFWPYTPATNLLYGLSEACDMLLDEGLSSVFARHQRHAAATRAAVEAWGMEILCQNPAEYSGVLTAVVMPKDASGQYANADAFRKAVLENFNMSLGQGLTKLSGWVFRIGHLGDFNDLTLMGTLAGVEMGFEVAGIPHRKGGVLAAMQYLTATSPQGNRAETLAKAA
;
A
#
# COMPACT_ATOMS: atom_id res chain seq x y z
N MET A 1 19.55 20.94 2.50
CA MET A 1 19.37 21.51 3.86
C MET A 1 18.04 22.24 3.86
N VAL A 2 17.04 21.77 4.64
CA VAL A 2 15.76 22.48 4.77
C VAL A 2 16.04 23.83 5.45
N LYS A 3 15.81 24.93 4.73
CA LYS A 3 15.93 26.26 5.33
C LYS A 3 14.71 26.47 6.23
N LEU A 4 14.89 26.30 7.53
CA LEU A 4 13.82 26.50 8.52
C LEU A 4 13.17 27.91 8.47
N ASN A 5 13.82 28.87 7.82
CA ASN A 5 13.36 30.24 7.67
C ASN A 5 12.71 30.55 6.32
N SER A 6 12.58 29.57 5.40
CA SER A 6 11.87 29.74 4.14
C SER A 6 10.55 28.96 4.21
N HIS A 7 9.45 29.69 4.35
CA HIS A 7 8.11 29.11 4.32
C HIS A 7 7.48 29.44 2.96
N PRO A 8 7.43 28.48 2.01
CA PRO A 8 6.74 28.71 0.75
C PRO A 8 5.25 28.90 1.02
N ALA A 9 4.60 29.77 0.25
CA ALA A 9 3.17 29.99 0.35
C ALA A 9 2.39 28.72 -0.03
N GLY A 10 1.30 28.46 0.65
CA GLY A 10 0.44 27.31 0.44
C GLY A 10 0.96 26.02 1.08
N ARG A 11 0.21 24.92 0.92
CA ARG A 11 0.59 23.60 1.41
C ARG A 11 1.51 22.90 0.40
N HIS A 12 2.46 22.10 0.90
CA HIS A 12 3.23 21.19 0.09
C HIS A 12 2.32 20.10 -0.52
N PHE A 13 2.45 19.85 -1.82
CA PHE A 13 1.77 18.76 -2.49
C PHE A 13 2.60 17.47 -2.37
N LEU A 14 2.22 16.61 -1.44
CA LEU A 14 2.89 15.33 -1.19
C LEU A 14 2.26 14.24 -2.06
N GLN A 15 2.66 14.14 -3.33
CA GLN A 15 2.07 13.24 -4.31
C GLN A 15 2.97 12.04 -4.65
N ILE A 16 3.68 11.56 -3.65
CA ILE A 16 4.41 10.30 -3.70
C ILE A 16 3.45 9.13 -3.32
N PRO A 17 3.74 7.89 -3.73
CA PRO A 17 2.93 6.73 -3.32
C PRO A 17 3.13 6.34 -1.84
N GLY A 18 3.12 7.31 -0.97
CA GLY A 18 3.33 7.20 0.46
C GLY A 18 4.78 7.47 0.92
N PRO A 19 4.89 8.09 2.13
CA PRO A 19 3.78 8.45 3.03
C PRO A 19 2.72 9.32 2.35
N SER A 20 1.44 9.08 2.68
CA SER A 20 0.35 9.96 2.23
C SER A 20 0.27 11.22 3.09
N THR A 21 -0.41 12.25 2.59
CA THR A 21 -0.74 13.42 3.40
C THR A 21 -1.59 13.02 4.59
N VAL A 22 -1.21 13.48 5.79
CA VAL A 22 -1.99 13.24 7.01
C VAL A 22 -3.11 14.28 7.09
N PRO A 23 -4.39 13.88 7.17
CA PRO A 23 -5.51 14.81 7.30
C PRO A 23 -5.48 15.60 8.62
N ASP A 24 -6.02 16.81 8.60
CA ASP A 24 -6.10 17.66 9.79
C ASP A 24 -6.88 17.01 10.94
N ARG A 25 -7.88 16.15 10.65
CA ARG A 25 -8.61 15.37 11.65
C ARG A 25 -7.69 14.43 12.42
N ILE A 26 -6.84 13.69 11.71
CA ILE A 26 -5.87 12.77 12.32
C ILE A 26 -4.79 13.54 13.09
N LEU A 27 -4.27 14.65 12.53
CA LEU A 27 -3.29 15.49 13.23
C LEU A 27 -3.84 16.00 14.56
N ARG A 28 -5.09 16.50 14.58
CA ARG A 28 -5.76 16.93 15.82
C ARG A 28 -5.99 15.80 16.81
N ALA A 29 -6.35 14.60 16.33
CA ALA A 29 -6.51 13.44 17.21
C ALA A 29 -5.19 13.02 17.86
N MET A 30 -4.07 13.18 17.16
CA MET A 30 -2.73 12.89 17.69
C MET A 30 -2.18 13.98 18.62
N ASP A 31 -2.67 15.21 18.51
CA ASP A 31 -2.32 16.36 19.38
C ASP A 31 -3.07 16.25 20.71
N TYR A 32 -2.81 15.18 21.44
CA TYR A 32 -3.43 14.85 22.72
C TYR A 32 -2.35 14.54 23.76
N PRO A 33 -2.53 14.95 25.02
CA PRO A 33 -1.59 14.62 26.09
C PRO A 33 -1.39 13.13 26.23
N THR A 34 -0.15 12.70 26.50
CA THR A 34 0.15 11.31 26.79
C THR A 34 -0.59 10.87 28.05
N ILE A 35 -1.27 9.73 27.97
CA ILE A 35 -2.04 9.14 29.09
C ILE A 35 -1.32 7.94 29.69
N ASP A 36 -1.75 7.49 30.86
CA ASP A 36 -1.29 6.24 31.45
C ASP A 36 -1.70 5.05 30.55
N HIS A 37 -0.72 4.41 29.92
CA HIS A 37 -0.94 3.27 29.03
C HIS A 37 -1.35 1.97 29.74
N ARG A 38 -1.53 2.00 31.06
CA ARG A 38 -2.11 0.92 31.90
C ARG A 38 -3.42 1.32 32.54
N GLY A 39 -3.87 2.55 32.31
CA GLY A 39 -5.10 3.10 32.87
C GLY A 39 -6.35 2.71 32.07
N PRO A 40 -7.55 2.97 32.62
CA PRO A 40 -8.82 2.61 31.98
C PRO A 40 -9.09 3.38 30.69
N GLU A 41 -8.62 4.61 30.57
CA GLU A 41 -8.75 5.41 29.34
C GLU A 41 -7.99 4.77 28.18
N PHE A 42 -6.76 4.33 28.43
CA PHE A 42 -5.97 3.61 27.42
C PHE A 42 -6.61 2.27 27.08
N GLN A 43 -7.15 1.55 28.05
CA GLN A 43 -7.85 0.28 27.80
C GLN A 43 -9.03 0.47 26.83
N ALA A 44 -9.80 1.55 26.99
CA ALA A 44 -10.92 1.87 26.11
C ALA A 44 -10.43 2.15 24.70
N LEU A 45 -9.37 2.96 24.54
CA LEU A 45 -8.73 3.27 23.25
C LEU A 45 -8.21 1.96 22.61
N GLY A 46 -7.48 1.14 23.37
CA GLY A 46 -6.91 -0.10 22.86
C GLY A 46 -7.98 -1.08 22.36
N LYS A 47 -9.06 -1.27 23.12
CA LYS A 47 -10.19 -2.10 22.69
C LYS A 47 -10.84 -1.58 21.42
N LYS A 48 -11.03 -0.24 21.31
CA LYS A 48 -11.62 0.38 20.12
C LYS A 48 -10.73 0.15 18.89
N VAL A 49 -9.44 0.51 18.94
CA VAL A 49 -8.57 0.39 17.78
C VAL A 49 -8.38 -1.06 17.33
N LEU A 50 -8.31 -2.02 18.27
CA LEU A 50 -8.23 -3.45 17.96
C LEU A 50 -9.51 -3.99 17.31
N ALA A 51 -10.68 -3.45 17.67
CA ALA A 51 -11.94 -3.82 17.04
C ALA A 51 -12.10 -3.21 15.65
N ASP A 52 -11.77 -1.92 15.50
CA ASP A 52 -12.02 -1.20 14.27
C ASP A 52 -11.00 -1.54 13.17
N ILE A 53 -9.73 -1.76 13.51
CA ILE A 53 -8.73 -2.15 12.51
C ILE A 53 -9.07 -3.49 11.85
N ARG A 54 -9.70 -4.43 12.56
CA ARG A 54 -10.16 -5.69 11.96
C ARG A 54 -11.17 -5.46 10.83
N LYS A 55 -12.07 -4.48 10.98
CA LYS A 55 -13.03 -4.11 9.93
C LYS A 55 -12.32 -3.62 8.67
N ILE A 56 -11.22 -2.86 8.83
CA ILE A 56 -10.40 -2.38 7.69
C ILE A 56 -9.70 -3.55 6.97
N PHE A 57 -9.22 -4.55 7.71
CA PHE A 57 -8.64 -5.78 7.14
C PHE A 57 -9.70 -6.75 6.62
N GLN A 58 -10.99 -6.50 6.88
CA GLN A 58 -12.10 -7.40 6.59
C GLN A 58 -11.84 -8.80 7.18
N THR A 59 -11.61 -8.86 8.50
CA THR A 59 -11.28 -10.08 9.23
C THR A 59 -11.96 -10.14 10.60
N GLU A 60 -12.35 -11.32 11.03
CA GLU A 60 -12.71 -11.64 12.41
C GLU A 60 -11.50 -12.09 13.24
N ASN A 61 -10.38 -12.35 12.58
CA ASN A 61 -9.13 -12.77 13.21
C ASN A 61 -8.43 -11.58 13.89
N PRO A 62 -7.49 -11.82 14.82
CA PRO A 62 -6.76 -10.75 15.48
C PRO A 62 -5.81 -10.01 14.55
N VAL A 63 -5.66 -8.72 14.82
CA VAL A 63 -4.66 -7.86 14.16
C VAL A 63 -3.66 -7.38 15.19
N VAL A 64 -2.42 -7.80 15.06
CA VAL A 64 -1.30 -7.39 15.92
C VAL A 64 -0.81 -6.02 15.41
N ILE A 65 -0.65 -5.07 16.34
CA ILE A 65 -0.19 -3.70 16.06
C ILE A 65 1.18 -3.48 16.72
N TYR A 66 2.17 -3.06 15.93
CA TYR A 66 3.52 -2.74 16.39
C TYR A 66 3.85 -1.25 16.20
N PRO A 67 4.62 -0.65 17.10
CA PRO A 67 5.25 0.65 16.87
C PRO A 67 6.46 0.49 15.92
N ALA A 68 6.19 0.33 14.63
CA ALA A 68 7.18 0.02 13.61
C ALA A 68 6.74 0.50 12.21
N SER A 69 7.62 0.36 11.23
CA SER A 69 7.27 0.46 9.81
C SER A 69 6.74 -0.89 9.28
N GLY A 70 6.12 -0.89 8.09
CA GLY A 70 5.71 -2.13 7.41
C GLY A 70 6.86 -3.13 7.24
N THR A 71 8.11 -2.66 7.13
CA THR A 71 9.30 -3.51 7.10
C THR A 71 9.44 -4.35 8.38
N GLY A 72 9.13 -3.77 9.55
CA GLY A 72 9.11 -4.54 10.81
C GLY A 72 8.00 -5.58 10.82
N ALA A 73 6.84 -5.30 10.22
CA ALA A 73 5.76 -6.28 10.11
C ALA A 73 6.07 -7.42 9.12
N TRP A 74 6.91 -7.18 8.09
CA TRP A 74 7.46 -8.26 7.25
C TRP A 74 8.29 -9.23 8.09
N GLU A 75 9.23 -8.70 8.90
CA GLU A 75 10.05 -9.50 9.79
C GLU A 75 9.18 -10.26 10.79
N ALA A 76 8.23 -9.56 11.44
CA ALA A 76 7.30 -10.18 12.38
C ALA A 76 6.52 -11.34 11.76
N ALA A 77 6.02 -11.20 10.53
CA ALA A 77 5.32 -12.26 9.81
C ALA A 77 6.20 -13.50 9.62
N LEU A 78 7.44 -13.32 9.15
CA LEU A 78 8.37 -14.41 8.87
C LEU A 78 8.83 -15.10 10.16
N VAL A 79 9.25 -14.35 11.18
CA VAL A 79 9.80 -14.96 12.41
C VAL A 79 8.74 -15.64 13.28
N ASN A 80 7.48 -15.22 13.15
CA ASN A 80 6.38 -15.90 13.86
C ASN A 80 5.89 -17.15 13.16
N THR A 81 6.14 -17.36 11.88
CA THR A 81 5.55 -18.48 11.13
C THR A 81 6.56 -19.52 10.67
N LEU A 82 7.87 -19.21 10.72
CA LEU A 82 8.92 -20.00 10.10
C LEU A 82 10.06 -20.35 11.04
N SER A 83 10.83 -21.36 10.65
CA SER A 83 12.01 -21.86 11.34
C SER A 83 13.26 -21.66 10.47
N PRO A 84 14.48 -21.63 11.04
CA PRO A 84 15.72 -21.53 10.25
C PRO A 84 15.79 -22.61 9.16
N GLY A 85 16.10 -22.21 7.93
CA GLY A 85 16.19 -23.09 6.78
C GLY A 85 14.85 -23.46 6.11
N ASP A 86 13.71 -23.01 6.63
CA ASP A 86 12.42 -23.23 5.97
C ASP A 86 12.42 -22.62 4.57
N ALA A 87 11.92 -23.38 3.58
CA ALA A 87 11.75 -22.89 2.21
C ALA A 87 10.53 -21.95 2.10
N VAL A 88 10.72 -20.82 1.44
CA VAL A 88 9.70 -19.80 1.21
C VAL A 88 9.65 -19.45 -0.28
N LEU A 89 8.47 -19.53 -0.87
CA LEU A 89 8.24 -19.12 -2.25
C LEU A 89 7.82 -17.65 -2.30
N MET A 90 8.56 -16.81 -3.00
CA MET A 90 8.29 -15.38 -3.15
C MET A 90 8.20 -15.02 -4.63
N TYR A 91 7.35 -14.07 -4.99
CA TYR A 91 7.15 -13.65 -6.38
C TYR A 91 7.70 -12.23 -6.63
N GLU A 92 8.49 -12.08 -7.71
CA GLU A 92 9.14 -10.80 -8.07
C GLU A 92 8.17 -9.90 -8.84
N THR A 93 7.47 -8.99 -8.13
CA THR A 93 6.61 -7.97 -8.76
C THR A 93 7.27 -6.58 -8.81
N GLY A 94 8.37 -6.39 -8.07
CA GLY A 94 9.08 -5.12 -8.02
C GLY A 94 10.07 -4.99 -6.87
N HIS A 95 10.34 -3.73 -6.52
CA HIS A 95 11.35 -3.39 -5.52
C HIS A 95 11.00 -3.93 -4.12
N PHE A 96 9.72 -3.80 -3.70
CA PHE A 96 9.31 -4.20 -2.34
C PHE A 96 9.29 -5.71 -2.18
N ALA A 97 8.86 -6.47 -3.20
CA ALA A 97 9.03 -7.91 -3.23
C ALA A 97 10.51 -8.31 -3.11
N THR A 98 11.41 -7.62 -3.82
CA THR A 98 12.87 -7.86 -3.73
C THR A 98 13.41 -7.54 -2.33
N LEU A 99 12.94 -6.49 -1.66
CA LEU A 99 13.36 -6.17 -0.29
C LEU A 99 12.90 -7.22 0.72
N TRP A 100 11.66 -7.71 0.57
CA TRP A 100 11.12 -8.75 1.45
C TRP A 100 11.89 -10.06 1.28
N LYS A 101 12.22 -10.43 0.04
CA LYS A 101 13.11 -11.58 -0.25
C LYS A 101 14.47 -11.44 0.40
N LYS A 102 15.11 -10.27 0.29
CA LYS A 102 16.41 -10.02 0.96
C LYS A 102 16.30 -10.12 2.49
N MET A 103 15.17 -9.80 3.08
CA MET A 103 14.94 -9.99 4.51
C MET A 103 14.85 -11.47 4.85
N ALA A 104 14.11 -12.26 4.07
CA ALA A 104 14.03 -13.71 4.26
C ALA A 104 15.43 -14.36 4.22
N ASP A 105 16.27 -13.98 3.26
CA ASP A 105 17.66 -14.45 3.17
C ASP A 105 18.46 -14.12 4.45
N LYS A 106 18.34 -12.87 4.96
CA LYS A 106 19.04 -12.45 6.17
C LYS A 106 18.58 -13.18 7.43
N LEU A 107 17.35 -13.67 7.44
CA LEU A 107 16.80 -14.47 8.52
C LEU A 107 17.20 -15.96 8.41
N GLY A 108 17.95 -16.33 7.39
CA GLY A 108 18.43 -17.71 7.18
C GLY A 108 17.32 -18.63 6.65
N LEU A 109 16.34 -18.10 5.92
CA LEU A 109 15.33 -18.84 5.20
C LEU A 109 15.87 -19.22 3.80
N ASP A 110 15.40 -20.36 3.27
CA ASP A 110 15.63 -20.76 1.87
C ASP A 110 14.57 -20.09 0.98
N ALA A 111 14.83 -18.83 0.59
CA ALA A 111 13.90 -18.00 -0.14
C ALA A 111 14.05 -18.19 -1.65
N GLU A 112 13.19 -19.02 -2.23
CA GLU A 112 13.04 -19.16 -3.68
C GLU A 112 12.30 -17.93 -4.24
N PHE A 113 12.86 -17.28 -5.26
CA PHE A 113 12.30 -16.07 -5.85
C PHE A 113 11.87 -16.36 -7.30
N LEU A 114 10.57 -16.54 -7.53
CA LEU A 114 10.05 -16.64 -8.88
C LEU A 114 10.20 -15.32 -9.61
N GLY A 115 10.99 -15.33 -10.67
CA GLY A 115 11.22 -14.16 -11.51
C GLY A 115 9.93 -13.70 -12.18
N GLY A 116 9.61 -12.42 -12.04
CA GLY A 116 8.45 -11.78 -12.64
C GLY A 116 8.83 -10.62 -13.54
N ASP A 117 7.90 -10.21 -14.39
CA ASP A 117 7.97 -8.96 -15.11
C ASP A 117 7.46 -7.83 -14.19
N TRP A 118 8.31 -6.87 -13.91
CA TRP A 118 7.98 -5.69 -13.10
C TRP A 118 6.84 -4.83 -13.69
N ARG A 119 6.25 -5.27 -14.78
CA ARG A 119 5.12 -4.66 -15.47
C ARG A 119 3.80 -5.46 -15.31
N ARG A 120 3.86 -6.59 -14.60
CA ARG A 120 2.75 -7.52 -14.39
C ARG A 120 2.65 -7.92 -12.91
N GLY A 121 1.44 -8.31 -12.47
CA GLY A 121 1.18 -8.92 -11.17
C GLY A 121 1.77 -10.32 -11.02
N ALA A 122 1.62 -10.89 -9.83
CA ALA A 122 2.06 -12.25 -9.57
C ALA A 122 1.28 -13.24 -10.44
N ASP A 123 2.01 -14.12 -11.14
CA ASP A 123 1.42 -15.19 -11.95
C ASP A 123 1.00 -16.36 -11.05
N ALA A 124 -0.30 -16.48 -10.82
CA ALA A 124 -0.88 -17.55 -10.02
C ALA A 124 -0.63 -18.94 -10.62
N ALA A 125 -0.55 -19.05 -11.96
CA ALA A 125 -0.27 -20.34 -12.62
C ALA A 125 1.18 -20.78 -12.39
N ALA A 126 2.13 -19.84 -12.40
CA ALA A 126 3.53 -20.14 -12.08
C ALA A 126 3.68 -20.57 -10.60
N ILE A 127 2.96 -19.93 -9.68
CA ILE A 127 2.93 -20.33 -8.27
C ILE A 127 2.34 -21.73 -8.11
N GLU A 128 1.20 -22.03 -8.77
CA GLU A 128 0.58 -23.36 -8.76
C GLU A 128 1.53 -24.45 -9.27
N ALA A 129 2.15 -24.24 -10.43
CA ALA A 129 3.08 -25.18 -11.03
C ALA A 129 4.29 -25.46 -10.12
N ARG A 130 4.81 -24.40 -9.45
CA ARG A 130 5.94 -24.58 -8.52
C ARG A 130 5.55 -25.35 -7.27
N LEU A 131 4.36 -25.10 -6.71
CA LEU A 131 3.87 -25.84 -5.53
C LEU A 131 3.53 -27.29 -5.88
N ALA A 132 2.94 -27.56 -7.04
CA ALA A 132 2.69 -28.91 -7.53
C ALA A 132 3.99 -29.71 -7.72
N ALA A 133 5.11 -29.04 -7.97
CA ALA A 133 6.44 -29.65 -8.07
C ALA A 133 7.13 -29.86 -6.72
N ASP A 134 6.45 -29.56 -5.58
CA ASP A 134 6.92 -29.78 -4.20
C ASP A 134 6.05 -30.83 -3.46
N PRO A 135 6.06 -32.10 -3.87
CA PRO A 135 5.23 -33.14 -3.23
C PRO A 135 5.64 -33.45 -1.79
N GLN A 136 6.80 -33.01 -1.36
CA GLN A 136 7.28 -33.15 0.02
C GLN A 136 6.82 -32.00 0.93
N HIS A 137 6.16 -30.98 0.39
CA HIS A 137 5.70 -29.79 1.10
C HIS A 137 6.82 -29.09 1.88
N ASN A 138 7.98 -28.94 1.24
CA ASN A 138 9.14 -28.24 1.81
C ASN A 138 8.87 -26.74 1.91
N ILE A 139 8.14 -26.17 0.96
CA ILE A 139 7.74 -24.75 0.95
C ILE A 139 6.72 -24.53 2.07
N LYS A 140 7.09 -23.69 3.06
CA LYS A 140 6.24 -23.41 4.23
C LYS A 140 5.35 -22.21 4.04
N ALA A 141 5.75 -21.27 3.21
CA ALA A 141 4.99 -20.05 2.93
C ALA A 141 5.13 -19.59 1.48
N VAL A 142 4.06 -18.97 0.98
CA VAL A 142 4.04 -18.21 -0.27
C VAL A 142 3.87 -16.74 0.11
N CYS A 143 4.79 -15.87 -0.32
CA CYS A 143 4.79 -14.44 -0.03
C CYS A 143 4.53 -13.64 -1.31
N VAL A 144 3.49 -12.81 -1.31
CA VAL A 144 3.08 -12.00 -2.45
C VAL A 144 2.80 -10.56 -2.02
N VAL A 145 3.27 -9.60 -2.82
CA VAL A 145 2.89 -8.18 -2.67
C VAL A 145 1.59 -7.95 -3.42
N HIS A 146 0.54 -7.53 -2.70
CA HIS A 146 -0.78 -7.23 -3.29
C HIS A 146 -0.70 -6.02 -4.23
N ASN A 147 -0.17 -4.91 -3.75
CA ASN A 147 0.05 -3.71 -4.58
C ASN A 147 1.51 -3.28 -4.52
N GLU A 148 2.24 -3.50 -5.60
CA GLU A 148 3.66 -3.17 -5.67
C GLU A 148 3.86 -1.67 -5.90
N THR A 149 4.27 -0.98 -4.86
CA THR A 149 4.39 0.49 -4.84
C THR A 149 5.44 1.02 -5.82
N SER A 150 6.42 0.21 -6.20
CA SER A 150 7.47 0.63 -7.14
C SER A 150 7.00 0.66 -8.59
N THR A 151 6.03 -0.17 -8.95
CA THR A 151 5.61 -0.43 -10.32
C THR A 151 4.18 0.01 -10.64
N GLY A 152 3.32 0.16 -9.62
CA GLY A 152 1.90 0.43 -9.82
C GLY A 152 1.12 -0.79 -10.32
N VAL A 153 1.58 -1.98 -9.95
CA VAL A 153 0.96 -3.26 -10.32
C VAL A 153 0.24 -3.86 -9.12
N THR A 154 -0.97 -4.36 -9.32
CA THR A 154 -1.77 -5.08 -8.30
C THR A 154 -1.86 -6.55 -8.68
N SER A 155 -1.58 -7.46 -7.73
CA SER A 155 -1.68 -8.91 -7.89
C SER A 155 -3.06 -9.41 -7.45
N ASP A 156 -3.65 -10.39 -8.16
CA ASP A 156 -4.88 -11.08 -7.76
C ASP A 156 -4.60 -12.10 -6.64
N ILE A 157 -4.77 -11.68 -5.40
CA ILE A 157 -4.52 -12.52 -4.22
C ILE A 157 -5.50 -13.69 -4.13
N ALA A 158 -6.75 -13.48 -4.53
CA ALA A 158 -7.73 -14.57 -4.58
C ALA A 158 -7.31 -15.66 -5.59
N ALA A 159 -6.76 -15.29 -6.75
CA ALA A 159 -6.21 -16.24 -7.70
C ALA A 159 -4.98 -16.97 -7.14
N VAL A 160 -4.10 -16.29 -6.42
CA VAL A 160 -2.96 -16.93 -5.73
C VAL A 160 -3.46 -17.94 -4.69
N ARG A 161 -4.48 -17.60 -3.88
CA ARG A 161 -5.06 -18.56 -2.92
C ARG A 161 -5.61 -19.79 -3.64
N ARG A 162 -6.41 -19.58 -4.69
CA ARG A 162 -6.93 -20.70 -5.51
C ARG A 162 -5.81 -21.57 -6.11
N ALA A 163 -4.69 -20.98 -6.50
CA ALA A 163 -3.53 -21.72 -7.02
C ALA A 163 -2.91 -22.63 -5.94
N ILE A 164 -2.73 -22.13 -4.72
CA ILE A 164 -2.25 -22.93 -3.58
C ILE A 164 -3.22 -24.08 -3.28
N ASP A 165 -4.52 -23.81 -3.31
CA ASP A 165 -5.56 -24.83 -3.05
C ASP A 165 -5.60 -25.92 -4.15
N ARG A 166 -5.50 -25.52 -5.45
CA ARG A 166 -5.46 -26.50 -6.56
C ARG A 166 -4.21 -27.36 -6.54
N ALA A 167 -3.08 -26.81 -6.08
CA ALA A 167 -1.87 -27.59 -5.86
C ALA A 167 -2.00 -28.56 -4.65
N GLY A 168 -3.08 -28.47 -3.86
CA GLY A 168 -3.25 -29.24 -2.62
C GLY A 168 -2.16 -28.96 -1.58
N HIS A 169 -1.56 -27.78 -1.63
CA HIS A 169 -0.35 -27.47 -0.85
C HIS A 169 -0.66 -26.78 0.48
N PRO A 170 -0.05 -27.22 1.60
CA PRO A 170 -0.37 -26.68 2.94
C PRO A 170 0.31 -25.35 3.27
N ALA A 171 1.12 -24.79 2.39
CA ALA A 171 1.85 -23.53 2.62
C ALA A 171 0.94 -22.42 3.14
N LEU A 172 1.48 -21.58 4.01
CA LEU A 172 0.84 -20.34 4.43
C LEU A 172 0.85 -19.33 3.27
N LEU A 173 -0.20 -18.51 3.17
CA LEU A 173 -0.23 -17.35 2.28
C LEU A 173 0.04 -16.08 3.09
N LEU A 174 1.18 -15.44 2.85
CA LEU A 174 1.58 -14.17 3.46
C LEU A 174 1.46 -13.06 2.42
N VAL A 175 0.73 -11.99 2.72
CA VAL A 175 0.43 -10.92 1.76
C VAL A 175 0.86 -9.56 2.29
N ASP A 176 1.66 -8.82 1.52
CA ASP A 176 1.96 -7.43 1.77
C ASP A 176 0.87 -6.53 1.19
N THR A 177 0.19 -5.81 2.05
CA THR A 177 -0.83 -4.81 1.71
C THR A 177 -0.42 -3.41 2.14
N ILE A 178 0.87 -3.15 2.37
CA ILE A 178 1.35 -1.87 2.91
C ILE A 178 0.77 -0.70 2.11
N SER A 179 0.73 -0.77 0.79
CA SER A 179 0.21 0.32 -0.04
C SER A 179 -1.24 0.16 -0.51
N SER A 180 -1.90 -0.97 -0.23
CA SER A 180 -3.27 -1.23 -0.67
C SER A 180 -4.33 -1.17 0.42
N LEU A 181 -3.98 -1.54 1.66
CA LEU A 181 -4.95 -1.58 2.77
C LEU A 181 -5.60 -0.20 2.99
N GLY A 182 -6.92 -0.19 3.14
CA GLY A 182 -7.70 1.04 3.31
C GLY A 182 -7.79 1.91 2.05
N SER A 183 -7.44 1.37 0.87
CA SER A 183 -7.48 2.12 -0.40
C SER A 183 -7.87 1.26 -1.61
N ILE A 184 -7.47 0.00 -1.63
CA ILE A 184 -7.87 -1.00 -2.63
C ILE A 184 -8.64 -2.10 -1.92
N ASP A 185 -9.66 -2.69 -2.57
CA ASP A 185 -10.41 -3.82 -1.99
C ASP A 185 -9.46 -4.95 -1.62
N TYR A 186 -9.50 -5.34 -0.35
CA TYR A 186 -8.67 -6.40 0.21
C TYR A 186 -9.44 -7.13 1.31
N ARG A 187 -9.56 -8.45 1.21
CA ARG A 187 -10.42 -9.27 2.05
C ARG A 187 -9.65 -10.41 2.68
N HIS A 188 -9.10 -10.18 3.87
CA HIS A 188 -8.22 -11.14 4.54
C HIS A 188 -8.86 -12.53 4.68
N ASP A 189 -10.05 -12.60 5.28
CA ASP A 189 -10.71 -13.88 5.56
C ASP A 189 -11.29 -14.52 4.29
N GLU A 190 -12.00 -13.74 3.46
CA GLU A 190 -12.65 -14.25 2.25
C GLU A 190 -11.62 -14.83 1.25
N TRP A 191 -10.44 -14.22 1.17
CA TRP A 191 -9.37 -14.69 0.28
C TRP A 191 -8.46 -15.73 0.95
N GLY A 192 -8.77 -16.18 2.16
CA GLY A 192 -8.04 -17.22 2.87
C GLY A 192 -6.56 -16.89 3.09
N VAL A 193 -6.26 -15.64 3.38
CA VAL A 193 -4.89 -15.19 3.67
C VAL A 193 -4.52 -15.59 5.09
N ASP A 194 -3.31 -16.10 5.28
CA ASP A 194 -2.85 -16.53 6.61
C ASP A 194 -2.20 -15.40 7.41
N VAL A 195 -1.39 -14.56 6.75
CA VAL A 195 -0.82 -13.36 7.38
C VAL A 195 -0.92 -12.19 6.41
N THR A 196 -1.53 -11.11 6.84
CA THR A 196 -1.51 -9.83 6.10
C THR A 196 -0.56 -8.86 6.79
N VAL A 197 0.35 -8.29 6.03
CA VAL A 197 1.28 -7.25 6.49
C VAL A 197 0.81 -5.89 6.01
N SER A 198 0.79 -4.88 6.88
CA SER A 198 0.47 -3.50 6.48
C SER A 198 1.24 -2.45 7.30
N GLY A 199 1.06 -1.17 6.94
CA GLY A 199 1.70 -0.03 7.61
C GLY A 199 0.80 1.21 7.64
N SER A 200 1.05 2.10 8.60
CA SER A 200 0.15 3.22 8.90
C SER A 200 0.16 4.36 7.89
N GLN A 201 1.28 4.58 7.18
CA GLN A 201 1.54 5.80 6.40
C GLN A 201 1.02 5.77 4.96
N LYS A 202 0.09 4.90 4.65
CA LYS A 202 -0.49 4.71 3.33
C LYS A 202 -2.00 4.98 3.36
N GLY A 203 -2.83 3.99 3.06
CA GLY A 203 -4.29 4.15 3.07
C GLY A 203 -4.89 4.45 4.44
N LEU A 204 -4.19 4.14 5.53
CA LEU A 204 -4.59 4.53 6.88
C LEU A 204 -4.28 6.00 7.21
N MET A 205 -3.60 6.73 6.33
CA MET A 205 -3.42 8.20 6.40
C MET A 205 -2.70 8.74 7.65
N LEU A 206 -2.02 7.88 8.43
CA LEU A 206 -1.23 8.29 9.57
C LEU A 206 0.21 8.66 9.17
N PRO A 207 0.98 9.30 10.06
CA PRO A 207 2.43 9.29 9.95
C PRO A 207 2.99 7.87 9.97
N PRO A 208 4.22 7.64 9.46
CA PRO A 208 4.95 6.39 9.70
C PRO A 208 5.09 6.13 11.20
N GLY A 209 4.96 4.89 11.64
CA GLY A 209 5.20 4.54 13.06
C GLY A 209 4.34 3.40 13.60
N LEU A 210 3.30 2.97 12.88
CA LEU A 210 2.58 1.74 13.20
C LEU A 210 2.67 0.76 12.04
N SER A 211 2.72 -0.53 12.37
CA SER A 211 2.60 -1.62 11.41
C SER A 211 1.74 -2.75 11.96
N PHE A 212 1.28 -3.63 11.08
CA PHE A 212 0.21 -4.56 11.38
C PHE A 212 0.48 -5.95 10.83
N ASN A 213 0.10 -6.99 11.60
CA ASN A 213 -0.12 -8.34 11.11
C ASN A 213 -1.55 -8.78 11.44
N ALA A 214 -2.43 -8.93 10.43
CA ALA A 214 -3.65 -9.72 10.60
C ALA A 214 -3.27 -11.20 10.47
N VAL A 215 -3.72 -12.06 11.38
CA VAL A 215 -3.20 -13.42 11.50
C VAL A 215 -4.33 -14.44 11.63
N SER A 216 -4.39 -15.41 10.70
CA SER A 216 -5.36 -16.49 10.70
C SER A 216 -5.12 -17.48 11.85
N SER A 217 -6.10 -18.31 12.16
CA SER A 217 -5.94 -19.41 13.11
C SER A 217 -4.85 -20.40 12.67
N LYS A 218 -4.67 -20.61 11.35
CA LYS A 218 -3.61 -21.44 10.78
C LYS A 218 -2.23 -20.82 11.02
N ALA A 219 -2.09 -19.50 10.84
CA ALA A 219 -0.84 -18.78 11.14
C ALA A 219 -0.53 -18.82 12.65
N ILE A 220 -1.53 -18.65 13.53
CA ILE A 220 -1.34 -18.78 14.97
C ILE A 220 -0.90 -20.20 15.35
N ALA A 221 -1.45 -21.24 14.73
CA ALA A 221 -1.00 -22.61 14.95
C ALA A 221 0.46 -22.82 14.49
N ALA A 222 0.85 -22.25 13.36
CA ALA A 222 2.23 -22.29 12.87
C ALA A 222 3.19 -21.55 13.81
N SER A 223 2.77 -20.42 14.41
CA SER A 223 3.63 -19.62 15.30
C SER A 223 4.11 -20.35 16.54
N ARG A 224 3.32 -21.32 17.02
CA ARG A 224 3.68 -22.18 18.16
C ARG A 224 4.80 -23.15 17.83
N GLN A 225 5.04 -23.43 16.55
CA GLN A 225 6.07 -24.36 16.09
C GLN A 225 7.28 -23.63 15.47
N ALA A 226 7.12 -22.36 15.11
CA ALA A 226 8.15 -21.54 14.51
C ALA A 226 9.32 -21.27 15.46
N ARG A 227 10.56 -21.45 14.98
CA ARG A 227 11.78 -21.40 15.77
C ARG A 227 12.74 -20.28 15.41
N LEU A 228 12.40 -19.40 14.45
CA LEU A 228 13.18 -18.18 14.26
C LEU A 228 13.15 -17.35 15.54
N PRO A 229 14.27 -16.73 15.96
CA PRO A 229 14.32 -15.89 17.17
C PRO A 229 13.33 -14.72 17.05
N LYS A 230 12.49 -14.53 18.07
CA LYS A 230 11.47 -13.47 18.11
C LYS A 230 11.21 -13.01 19.54
N ALA A 231 11.94 -12.04 20.02
CA ALA A 231 11.69 -11.44 21.34
C ALA A 231 10.64 -10.33 21.27
N TYR A 232 10.88 -9.30 20.46
CA TYR A 232 9.99 -8.14 20.33
C TYR A 232 8.76 -8.43 19.44
N TRP A 233 8.93 -9.26 18.40
CA TRP A 233 7.90 -9.52 17.38
C TRP A 233 6.94 -10.65 17.76
N GLY A 234 7.13 -11.34 18.90
CA GLY A 234 6.32 -12.49 19.29
C GLY A 234 4.83 -12.18 19.43
N TRP A 235 3.97 -12.93 18.74
CA TRP A 235 2.52 -12.71 18.77
C TRP A 235 1.89 -13.11 20.10
N ASP A 236 2.39 -14.14 20.78
CA ASP A 236 1.71 -14.73 21.94
C ASP A 236 1.48 -13.73 23.07
N GLU A 237 2.52 -12.99 23.47
CA GLU A 237 2.43 -11.99 24.55
C GLU A 237 1.56 -10.79 24.14
N ILE A 238 1.65 -10.38 22.87
CA ILE A 238 0.86 -9.25 22.36
C ILE A 238 -0.61 -9.63 22.31
N LEU A 239 -0.94 -10.80 21.75
CA LEU A 239 -2.31 -11.29 21.66
C LEU A 239 -2.94 -11.51 23.05
N GLU A 240 -2.16 -11.98 24.03
CA GLU A 240 -2.64 -12.12 25.41
C GLU A 240 -2.98 -10.75 26.02
N ALA A 241 -2.08 -9.77 25.90
CA ALA A 241 -2.30 -8.42 26.40
C ALA A 241 -3.49 -7.72 25.68
N ASN A 242 -3.62 -7.93 24.37
CA ASN A 242 -4.68 -7.33 23.54
C ASN A 242 -6.10 -7.81 23.94
N LYS A 243 -6.26 -8.98 24.57
CA LYS A 243 -7.55 -9.43 25.12
C LYS A 243 -8.18 -8.38 26.05
N ASN A 244 -7.33 -7.64 26.76
CA ASN A 244 -7.74 -6.61 27.69
C ASN A 244 -7.57 -5.18 27.15
N GLY A 245 -7.15 -5.02 25.89
CA GLY A 245 -6.91 -3.70 25.26
C GLY A 245 -5.54 -3.11 25.62
N PHE A 246 -4.57 -3.92 26.05
CA PHE A 246 -3.22 -3.52 26.44
C PHE A 246 -2.16 -4.12 25.52
N TRP A 247 -0.92 -3.64 25.65
CA TRP A 247 0.29 -4.17 25.01
C TRP A 247 1.30 -4.61 26.07
N PRO A 248 2.18 -5.59 25.79
CA PRO A 248 3.19 -6.07 26.75
C PRO A 248 4.32 -5.03 26.96
N TYR A 249 4.38 -3.99 26.14
CA TYR A 249 5.34 -2.89 26.19
C TYR A 249 4.63 -1.54 26.09
N THR A 250 5.36 -0.45 26.26
CA THR A 250 4.80 0.91 26.09
C THR A 250 4.42 1.15 24.64
N PRO A 251 3.13 1.35 24.31
CA PRO A 251 2.68 1.55 22.94
C PRO A 251 2.86 2.99 22.48
N ALA A 252 2.80 3.23 21.17
CA ALA A 252 2.82 4.55 20.57
C ALA A 252 1.45 5.25 20.73
N THR A 253 1.14 5.72 21.94
CA THR A 253 -0.20 6.18 22.37
C THR A 253 -0.80 7.22 21.41
N ASN A 254 -0.05 8.27 21.06
CA ASN A 254 -0.55 9.33 20.16
C ASN A 254 -0.85 8.80 18.74
N LEU A 255 -0.07 7.85 18.24
CA LEU A 255 -0.38 7.18 16.98
C LEU A 255 -1.64 6.30 17.06
N LEU A 256 -1.94 5.72 18.23
CA LEU A 256 -3.18 4.97 18.43
C LEU A 256 -4.41 5.87 18.46
N TYR A 257 -4.32 7.09 18.98
CA TYR A 257 -5.38 8.10 18.83
C TYR A 257 -5.60 8.43 17.34
N GLY A 258 -4.52 8.67 16.60
CA GLY A 258 -4.58 8.87 15.15
C GLY A 258 -5.17 7.68 14.42
N LEU A 259 -4.84 6.45 14.83
CA LEU A 259 -5.40 5.22 14.23
C LEU A 259 -6.89 5.09 14.50
N SER A 260 -7.35 5.42 15.71
CA SER A 260 -8.77 5.45 16.03
C SER A 260 -9.53 6.39 15.08
N GLU A 261 -9.02 7.61 14.89
CA GLU A 261 -9.62 8.60 13.99
C GLU A 261 -9.57 8.15 12.51
N ALA A 262 -8.45 7.56 12.09
CA ALA A 262 -8.31 7.04 10.72
C ALA A 262 -9.32 5.91 10.43
N CYS A 263 -9.52 5.00 11.39
CA CYS A 263 -10.54 3.96 11.27
C CYS A 263 -11.95 4.57 11.19
N ASP A 264 -12.27 5.55 12.05
CA ASP A 264 -13.56 6.23 12.02
C ASP A 264 -13.78 6.90 10.64
N MET A 265 -12.80 7.63 10.10
CA MET A 265 -12.89 8.25 8.77
C MET A 265 -13.18 7.25 7.66
N LEU A 266 -12.45 6.12 7.63
CA LEU A 266 -12.62 5.09 6.61
C LEU A 266 -13.96 4.35 6.74
N LEU A 267 -14.42 4.08 7.95
CA LEU A 267 -15.68 3.38 8.23
C LEU A 267 -16.88 4.29 8.00
N ASP A 268 -16.79 5.60 8.32
CA ASP A 268 -17.82 6.59 8.05
C ASP A 268 -18.04 6.80 6.54
N GLU A 269 -16.96 6.86 5.74
CA GLU A 269 -17.05 6.89 4.28
C GLU A 269 -17.58 5.56 3.72
N GLY A 270 -17.28 4.44 4.40
CA GLY A 270 -17.53 3.08 3.98
C GLY A 270 -16.48 2.56 3.00
N LEU A 271 -15.90 1.38 3.28
CA LEU A 271 -14.76 0.84 2.52
C LEU A 271 -15.04 0.74 1.01
N SER A 272 -16.25 0.34 0.61
CA SER A 272 -16.63 0.28 -0.81
C SER A 272 -16.56 1.64 -1.50
N SER A 273 -16.99 2.71 -0.80
CA SER A 273 -16.90 4.10 -1.29
C SER A 273 -15.46 4.56 -1.37
N VAL A 274 -14.65 4.25 -0.35
CA VAL A 274 -13.21 4.53 -0.34
C VAL A 274 -12.52 3.88 -1.54
N PHE A 275 -12.78 2.60 -1.81
CA PHE A 275 -12.21 1.87 -2.95
C PHE A 275 -12.66 2.47 -4.28
N ALA A 276 -13.95 2.77 -4.44
CA ALA A 276 -14.49 3.39 -5.64
C ALA A 276 -13.88 4.77 -5.90
N ARG A 277 -13.68 5.59 -4.87
CA ARG A 277 -13.02 6.90 -4.95
C ARG A 277 -11.58 6.76 -5.45
N HIS A 278 -10.80 5.84 -4.88
CA HIS A 278 -9.43 5.59 -5.31
C HIS A 278 -9.36 5.10 -6.77
N GLN A 279 -10.22 4.16 -7.17
CA GLN A 279 -10.28 3.69 -8.55
C GLN A 279 -10.65 4.80 -9.54
N ARG A 280 -11.57 5.68 -9.16
CA ARG A 280 -11.97 6.84 -9.98
C ARG A 280 -10.81 7.83 -10.16
N HIS A 281 -10.08 8.15 -9.09
CA HIS A 281 -8.88 9.01 -9.16
C HIS A 281 -7.76 8.36 -9.98
N ALA A 282 -7.55 7.07 -9.82
CA ALA A 282 -6.59 6.30 -10.61
C ALA A 282 -6.92 6.34 -12.10
N ALA A 283 -8.20 6.15 -12.47
CA ALA A 283 -8.64 6.20 -13.86
C ALA A 283 -8.48 7.59 -14.47
N ALA A 284 -8.82 8.67 -13.73
CA ALA A 284 -8.60 10.04 -14.16
C ALA A 284 -7.10 10.34 -14.36
N THR A 285 -6.24 9.86 -13.47
CA THR A 285 -4.78 10.00 -13.61
C THR A 285 -4.28 9.30 -14.88
N ARG A 286 -4.74 8.07 -15.14
CA ARG A 286 -4.36 7.34 -16.36
C ARG A 286 -4.85 8.05 -17.63
N ALA A 287 -6.07 8.60 -17.62
CA ALA A 287 -6.58 9.40 -18.73
C ALA A 287 -5.67 10.62 -19.04
N ALA A 288 -5.13 11.26 -18.00
CA ALA A 288 -4.15 12.34 -18.20
C ALA A 288 -2.85 11.81 -18.81
N VAL A 289 -2.30 10.71 -18.29
CA VAL A 289 -1.05 10.09 -18.77
C VAL A 289 -1.16 9.68 -20.24
N GLU A 290 -2.26 9.07 -20.64
CA GLU A 290 -2.54 8.69 -22.02
C GLU A 290 -2.69 9.91 -22.94
N ALA A 291 -3.38 10.97 -22.48
CA ALA A 291 -3.52 12.20 -23.21
C ALA A 291 -2.18 12.92 -23.42
N TRP A 292 -1.27 12.89 -22.43
CA TRP A 292 0.11 13.37 -22.60
C TRP A 292 0.92 12.53 -23.60
N GLY A 293 0.43 11.36 -24.00
CA GLY A 293 1.13 10.43 -24.89
C GLY A 293 2.23 9.65 -24.18
N MET A 294 2.13 9.51 -22.88
CA MET A 294 3.06 8.75 -22.07
C MET A 294 2.57 7.32 -21.80
N GLU A 295 3.50 6.42 -21.55
CA GLU A 295 3.23 5.03 -21.26
C GLU A 295 3.06 4.81 -19.75
N ILE A 296 2.03 4.04 -19.35
CA ILE A 296 1.89 3.52 -18.00
C ILE A 296 2.77 2.27 -17.87
N LEU A 297 3.55 2.16 -16.78
CA LEU A 297 4.50 1.06 -16.61
C LEU A 297 3.78 -0.30 -16.57
N CYS A 298 2.69 -0.43 -15.80
CA CYS A 298 1.87 -1.64 -15.78
C CYS A 298 1.23 -1.88 -17.15
N GLN A 299 1.34 -3.10 -17.68
CA GLN A 299 0.87 -3.43 -19.03
C GLN A 299 -0.57 -3.97 -19.05
N ASN A 300 -1.03 -4.56 -17.96
CA ASN A 300 -2.35 -5.14 -17.89
C ASN A 300 -3.33 -4.20 -17.20
N PRO A 301 -4.37 -3.69 -17.88
CA PRO A 301 -5.36 -2.81 -17.25
C PRO A 301 -6.08 -3.42 -16.03
N ALA A 302 -6.24 -4.75 -15.97
CA ALA A 302 -6.83 -5.44 -14.83
C ALA A 302 -5.91 -5.44 -13.58
N GLU A 303 -4.62 -5.16 -13.76
CA GLU A 303 -3.60 -5.13 -12.72
C GLU A 303 -3.18 -3.70 -12.34
N TYR A 304 -3.85 -2.67 -12.90
CA TYR A 304 -3.54 -1.29 -12.56
C TYR A 304 -3.79 -0.99 -11.09
N SER A 305 -2.81 -0.36 -10.45
CA SER A 305 -2.96 0.11 -9.07
C SER A 305 -4.04 1.18 -8.93
N GLY A 306 -4.87 1.05 -7.88
CA GLY A 306 -5.84 2.06 -7.49
C GLY A 306 -5.22 3.27 -6.76
N VAL A 307 -3.95 3.19 -6.33
CA VAL A 307 -3.35 4.17 -5.41
C VAL A 307 -2.13 4.91 -5.96
N LEU A 308 -1.59 4.46 -7.07
CA LEU A 308 -0.51 5.15 -7.77
C LEU A 308 -0.52 4.83 -9.27
N THR A 309 0.06 5.72 -10.05
CA THR A 309 0.35 5.51 -11.47
C THR A 309 1.85 5.70 -11.69
N ALA A 310 2.53 4.64 -12.14
CA ALA A 310 3.93 4.69 -12.56
C ALA A 310 3.99 5.05 -14.04
N VAL A 311 4.68 6.15 -14.36
CA VAL A 311 4.73 6.74 -15.70
C VAL A 311 6.14 6.58 -16.27
N VAL A 312 6.21 6.02 -17.46
CA VAL A 312 7.46 5.86 -18.21
C VAL A 312 7.78 7.18 -18.92
N MET A 313 9.00 7.67 -18.75
CA MET A 313 9.47 8.87 -19.43
C MET A 313 9.59 8.65 -20.94
N PRO A 314 9.34 9.68 -21.77
CA PRO A 314 9.48 9.56 -23.21
C PRO A 314 10.95 9.35 -23.59
N LYS A 315 11.15 8.68 -24.74
CA LYS A 315 12.47 8.50 -25.35
C LYS A 315 12.74 9.58 -26.37
N ASP A 316 13.99 9.99 -26.47
CA ASP A 316 14.47 10.82 -27.57
C ASP A 316 14.74 9.98 -28.84
N ALA A 317 15.21 10.65 -29.91
CA ALA A 317 15.52 9.99 -31.15
C ALA A 317 16.67 8.96 -31.08
N SER A 318 17.51 9.03 -30.05
CA SER A 318 18.57 8.04 -29.77
C SER A 318 18.06 6.82 -28.99
N GLY A 319 16.81 6.84 -28.53
CA GLY A 319 16.21 5.81 -27.71
C GLY A 319 16.47 5.97 -26.22
N GLN A 320 17.10 7.08 -25.80
CA GLN A 320 17.38 7.37 -24.40
C GLN A 320 16.13 7.98 -23.72
N TYR A 321 15.79 7.49 -22.52
CA TYR A 321 14.70 8.07 -21.71
C TYR A 321 15.06 9.47 -21.21
N ALA A 322 14.10 10.37 -21.22
CA ALA A 322 14.20 11.64 -20.52
C ALA A 322 14.40 11.39 -19.00
N ASN A 323 15.14 12.29 -18.34
CA ASN A 323 15.55 12.10 -16.96
C ASN A 323 14.40 12.39 -15.98
N ALA A 324 13.80 11.34 -15.42
CA ALA A 324 12.71 11.41 -14.43
C ALA A 324 13.10 12.14 -13.15
N ASP A 325 14.35 12.01 -12.70
CA ASP A 325 14.81 12.64 -11.45
C ASP A 325 15.02 14.15 -11.62
N ALA A 326 15.54 14.58 -12.78
CA ALA A 326 15.63 16.00 -13.12
C ALA A 326 14.23 16.64 -13.26
N PHE A 327 13.27 15.95 -13.88
CA PHE A 327 11.87 16.37 -13.96
C PHE A 327 11.26 16.53 -12.55
N ARG A 328 11.36 15.52 -11.69
CA ARG A 328 10.83 15.57 -10.32
C ARG A 328 11.45 16.70 -9.49
N LYS A 329 12.75 16.95 -9.69
CA LYS A 329 13.45 18.08 -9.05
C LYS A 329 12.86 19.42 -9.53
N ALA A 330 12.63 19.59 -10.84
CA ALA A 330 12.01 20.78 -11.37
C ALA A 330 10.60 21.01 -10.81
N VAL A 331 9.78 19.96 -10.70
CA VAL A 331 8.44 20.03 -10.09
C VAL A 331 8.52 20.46 -8.62
N LEU A 332 9.45 19.90 -7.84
CA LEU A 332 9.62 20.25 -6.42
C LEU A 332 10.06 21.71 -6.24
N GLU A 333 11.04 22.15 -7.03
CA GLU A 333 11.63 23.49 -6.89
C GLU A 333 10.70 24.60 -7.37
N ASN A 334 9.89 24.37 -8.42
CA ASN A 334 9.01 25.38 -8.99
C ASN A 334 7.59 25.37 -8.39
N PHE A 335 7.07 24.22 -7.97
CA PHE A 335 5.66 24.07 -7.58
C PHE A 335 5.47 23.51 -6.16
N ASN A 336 6.53 23.32 -5.38
CA ASN A 336 6.48 22.74 -4.04
C ASN A 336 5.68 21.42 -4.00
N MET A 337 5.88 20.57 -5.02
CA MET A 337 5.21 19.28 -5.16
C MET A 337 6.22 18.13 -5.25
N SER A 338 6.06 17.10 -4.43
CA SER A 338 6.85 15.87 -4.47
C SER A 338 6.16 14.79 -5.28
N LEU A 339 6.87 14.19 -6.23
CA LEU A 339 6.47 13.00 -6.99
C LEU A 339 7.36 11.81 -6.63
N GLY A 340 6.83 10.59 -6.76
CA GLY A 340 7.57 9.37 -6.50
C GLY A 340 8.70 9.14 -7.51
N GLN A 341 9.88 8.72 -7.03
CA GLN A 341 11.00 8.34 -7.90
C GLN A 341 10.86 6.91 -8.40
N GLY A 342 11.42 6.58 -9.55
CA GLY A 342 11.67 5.20 -9.95
C GLY A 342 12.64 4.53 -8.98
N LEU A 343 12.40 3.27 -8.63
CA LEU A 343 13.22 2.53 -7.67
C LEU A 343 14.04 1.44 -8.39
N THR A 344 15.31 1.30 -8.03
CA THR A 344 16.25 0.29 -8.57
C THR A 344 16.23 0.19 -10.09
N LYS A 345 15.67 -0.86 -10.70
CA LYS A 345 15.59 -1.08 -12.16
C LYS A 345 14.84 0.05 -12.90
N LEU A 346 14.00 0.83 -12.19
CA LEU A 346 13.18 1.91 -12.75
C LEU A 346 13.78 3.31 -12.54
N SER A 347 14.94 3.38 -11.86
CA SER A 347 15.58 4.66 -11.52
C SER A 347 15.95 5.46 -12.76
N GLY A 348 15.63 6.74 -12.73
CA GLY A 348 15.99 7.71 -13.78
C GLY A 348 15.05 7.75 -15.00
N TRP A 349 14.20 6.73 -15.22
CA TRP A 349 13.32 6.66 -16.39
C TRP A 349 11.82 6.45 -16.08
N VAL A 350 11.47 6.25 -14.80
CA VAL A 350 10.09 6.21 -14.31
C VAL A 350 9.91 7.23 -13.20
N PHE A 351 8.79 7.92 -13.19
CA PHE A 351 8.29 8.62 -12.01
C PHE A 351 6.92 8.09 -11.62
N ARG A 352 6.47 8.38 -10.39
CA ARG A 352 5.21 7.86 -9.88
C ARG A 352 4.35 8.99 -9.35
N ILE A 353 3.07 8.98 -9.70
CA ILE A 353 2.04 9.87 -9.18
C ILE A 353 1.26 9.09 -8.13
N GLY A 354 1.33 9.50 -6.86
CA GLY A 354 0.50 8.95 -5.78
C GLY A 354 -0.88 9.61 -5.79
N HIS A 355 -1.92 8.80 -5.57
CA HIS A 355 -3.30 9.28 -5.45
C HIS A 355 -4.04 8.44 -4.40
N LEU A 356 -3.46 8.39 -3.17
CA LEU A 356 -3.99 7.59 -2.06
C LEU A 356 -4.20 8.42 -0.80
N GLY A 357 -5.05 7.90 0.09
CA GLY A 357 -5.37 8.50 1.37
C GLY A 357 -6.57 9.43 1.29
N ASP A 358 -6.55 10.52 2.06
CA ASP A 358 -7.57 11.57 2.03
C ASP A 358 -7.34 12.49 0.81
N PHE A 359 -7.77 11.98 -0.34
CA PHE A 359 -7.49 12.55 -1.65
C PHE A 359 -8.81 12.82 -2.39
N ASN A 360 -8.99 14.03 -2.90
CA ASN A 360 -10.21 14.45 -3.60
C ASN A 360 -9.93 14.93 -5.03
N ASP A 361 -10.99 15.20 -5.79
CA ASP A 361 -10.92 15.63 -7.18
C ASP A 361 -10.04 16.88 -7.36
N LEU A 362 -10.18 17.89 -6.47
CA LEU A 362 -9.42 19.14 -6.60
C LEU A 362 -7.94 18.93 -6.27
N THR A 363 -7.61 18.08 -5.31
CA THR A 363 -6.22 17.69 -5.03
C THR A 363 -5.61 16.97 -6.23
N LEU A 364 -6.37 16.08 -6.87
CA LEU A 364 -5.92 15.41 -8.09
C LEU A 364 -5.71 16.38 -9.23
N MET A 365 -6.65 17.30 -9.46
CA MET A 365 -6.52 18.31 -10.51
C MET A 365 -5.29 19.19 -10.31
N GLY A 366 -5.05 19.66 -9.07
CA GLY A 366 -3.84 20.41 -8.72
C GLY A 366 -2.56 19.61 -8.96
N THR A 367 -2.58 18.32 -8.63
CA THR A 367 -1.45 17.40 -8.87
C THR A 367 -1.15 17.27 -10.36
N LEU A 368 -2.15 16.96 -11.18
CA LEU A 368 -1.97 16.76 -12.61
C LEU A 368 -1.58 18.06 -13.33
N ALA A 369 -2.13 19.21 -12.88
CA ALA A 369 -1.70 20.52 -13.37
C ALA A 369 -0.21 20.78 -13.05
N GLY A 370 0.23 20.46 -11.83
CA GLY A 370 1.63 20.58 -11.45
C GLY A 370 2.55 19.63 -12.23
N VAL A 371 2.08 18.43 -12.60
CA VAL A 371 2.83 17.50 -13.46
C VAL A 371 2.96 18.08 -14.88
N GLU A 372 1.85 18.54 -15.50
CA GLU A 372 1.86 19.08 -16.87
C GLU A 372 2.70 20.37 -16.97
N MET A 373 2.58 21.29 -15.98
CA MET A 373 3.48 22.46 -15.88
C MET A 373 4.94 22.04 -15.69
N GLY A 374 5.18 20.98 -14.93
CA GLY A 374 6.52 20.43 -14.71
C GLY A 374 7.16 19.91 -16.01
N PHE A 375 6.38 19.29 -16.90
CA PHE A 375 6.89 18.89 -18.22
C PHE A 375 7.36 20.09 -19.05
N GLU A 376 6.59 21.18 -19.04
CA GLU A 376 6.98 22.42 -19.75
C GLU A 376 8.28 22.99 -19.19
N VAL A 377 8.37 23.16 -17.85
CA VAL A 377 9.55 23.74 -17.20
C VAL A 377 10.80 22.87 -17.37
N ALA A 378 10.64 21.55 -17.34
CA ALA A 378 11.75 20.60 -17.50
C ALA A 378 12.07 20.29 -18.98
N GLY A 379 11.31 20.84 -19.93
CA GLY A 379 11.50 20.57 -21.38
C GLY A 379 11.20 19.11 -21.75
N ILE A 380 10.28 18.44 -21.05
CA ILE A 380 9.91 17.05 -21.34
C ILE A 380 8.92 17.01 -22.50
N PRO A 381 9.23 16.32 -23.61
CA PRO A 381 8.29 16.17 -24.73
C PRO A 381 7.00 15.48 -24.30
N HIS A 382 5.86 16.12 -24.53
CA HIS A 382 4.54 15.57 -24.24
C HIS A 382 3.46 16.25 -25.10
N ARG A 383 2.30 15.66 -25.22
CA ARG A 383 1.10 16.30 -25.76
C ARG A 383 0.42 17.10 -24.65
N LYS A 384 -0.13 18.26 -24.99
CA LYS A 384 -0.92 19.07 -24.03
C LYS A 384 -2.32 18.49 -23.85
N GLY A 385 -2.94 18.77 -22.70
CA GLY A 385 -4.34 18.48 -22.46
C GLY A 385 -4.62 17.29 -21.56
N GLY A 386 -3.62 16.73 -20.86
CA GLY A 386 -3.85 15.67 -19.89
C GLY A 386 -4.69 16.13 -18.72
N VAL A 387 -4.47 17.34 -18.23
CA VAL A 387 -5.32 17.95 -17.18
C VAL A 387 -6.77 18.05 -17.64
N LEU A 388 -7.03 18.46 -18.90
CA LEU A 388 -8.37 18.52 -19.47
C LEU A 388 -9.02 17.12 -19.56
N ALA A 389 -8.28 16.11 -19.98
CA ALA A 389 -8.77 14.73 -20.07
C ALA A 389 -9.19 14.19 -18.68
N ALA A 390 -8.38 14.44 -17.65
CA ALA A 390 -8.74 14.07 -16.29
C ALA A 390 -9.99 14.82 -15.79
N MET A 391 -10.08 16.12 -16.05
CA MET A 391 -11.25 16.93 -15.68
C MET A 391 -12.53 16.41 -16.35
N GLN A 392 -12.48 16.08 -17.64
CA GLN A 392 -13.61 15.51 -18.37
C GLN A 392 -14.03 14.16 -17.77
N TYR A 393 -13.06 13.29 -17.43
CA TYR A 393 -13.34 12.01 -16.79
C TYR A 393 -14.01 12.21 -15.42
N LEU A 394 -13.45 13.07 -14.57
CA LEU A 394 -14.00 13.36 -13.24
C LEU A 394 -15.41 13.96 -13.30
N THR A 395 -15.65 14.85 -14.26
CA THR A 395 -16.99 15.45 -14.45
C THR A 395 -18.00 14.39 -14.90
N ALA A 396 -17.65 13.55 -15.87
CA ALA A 396 -18.51 12.50 -16.39
C ALA A 396 -18.83 11.41 -15.35
N THR A 397 -17.93 11.18 -14.39
CA THR A 397 -18.05 10.17 -13.32
C THR A 397 -18.43 10.75 -11.96
N SER A 398 -18.84 12.03 -11.90
CA SER A 398 -19.24 12.67 -10.65
C SER A 398 -20.46 11.94 -10.03
N PRO A 399 -20.44 11.62 -8.72
CA PRO A 399 -21.56 11.00 -8.03
C PRO A 399 -22.87 11.80 -8.12
N GLN A 400 -22.77 13.13 -8.37
CA GLN A 400 -23.92 14.01 -8.57
C GLN A 400 -24.33 14.17 -10.04
N GLY A 401 -23.46 13.84 -11.01
CA GLY A 401 -23.75 13.91 -12.44
C GLY A 401 -24.89 12.97 -12.84
N ASN A 402 -24.95 11.79 -12.24
CA ASN A 402 -26.05 10.85 -12.44
C ASN A 402 -27.39 11.35 -11.86
N ARG A 403 -27.40 12.28 -10.90
CA ARG A 403 -28.64 12.92 -10.41
C ARG A 403 -29.21 13.94 -11.39
N ALA A 404 -28.36 14.66 -12.12
CA ALA A 404 -28.81 15.65 -13.12
C ALA A 404 -29.49 14.97 -14.32
N GLU A 405 -28.97 13.84 -14.80
CA GLU A 405 -29.64 13.03 -15.85
C GLU A 405 -30.95 12.40 -15.38
N THR A 406 -31.01 11.97 -14.12
CA THR A 406 -32.26 11.40 -13.54
C THR A 406 -33.29 12.49 -13.36
N LEU A 407 -32.93 13.70 -12.98
CA LEU A 407 -33.84 14.85 -12.87
C LEU A 407 -34.27 15.39 -14.25
N ALA A 408 -33.37 15.40 -15.25
CA ALA A 408 -33.73 15.77 -16.60
C ALA A 408 -34.60 14.75 -17.34
N LYS A 409 -34.59 13.47 -16.93
CA LYS A 409 -35.52 12.43 -17.44
C LYS A 409 -36.83 12.37 -16.68
N ALA A 410 -36.94 13.03 -15.52
CA ALA A 410 -38.12 13.11 -14.68
C ALA A 410 -38.89 14.44 -14.85
N ALA A 411 -38.36 15.42 -15.59
CA ALA A 411 -38.98 16.66 -16.01
C ALA A 411 -39.43 16.57 -17.48
#